data_d1e4f6ede0bbb0ff7ba8102d9b5763b7
#
_entry.id   d1e4f6ede0bbb0ff7ba8102d9b5763b7
#
_cell.length_a   1.000
_cell.length_b   1.000
_cell.length_c   1.000
_cell.angle_alpha   90.00
_cell.angle_beta   90.00
_cell.angle_gamma   90.00
#
_symmetry.space_group_name_H-M   'P 1'
#
loop_
_entity.id
_entity.type
_entity.pdbx_description
1 polymer ?
#
loop_
_entity_poly.entity_id
_entity_poly.type
_entity_poly.pdbx_seq_one_letter_code
_entity_poly.pdbx_strand_id
1 'polypeptide(L)'
;MRKKIDVILTLCEPYRNYGYSFRFDVSGDLDKDVNRILVLLSDALLEDFKSRAQGLTQKDDDKAVVYATGMRNGMTAQQRLDRHCSRLRYILEGWIAISFVLGWNKQQTKAKIMRYLNNPFGIPEWADALFDSRYMATILAEGDLNRRTGLMNSILASMSLVGEGVINDTYCYEAIRKMAEAGVERYGVRRGSDFPCNACDEVCLHTYPITQIVVPVHPRCVCQTFPVYSDD
;
A
#
# COMPACT_ATOMS: atom_id res chain seq x y z
N MET A 1 8.90 -4.50 -9.22
CA MET A 1 8.89 -3.06 -9.53
C MET A 1 10.04 -2.61 -10.44
N ARG A 2 11.33 -2.75 -10.09
CA ARG A 2 12.48 -2.23 -10.87
C ARG A 2 12.47 -2.62 -12.36
N LYS A 3 12.14 -3.89 -12.67
CA LYS A 3 12.03 -4.37 -14.07
C LYS A 3 10.87 -3.72 -14.82
N LYS A 4 9.75 -3.45 -14.16
CA LYS A 4 8.58 -2.78 -14.78
C LYS A 4 8.92 -1.31 -15.12
N ILE A 5 9.63 -0.61 -14.24
CA ILE A 5 10.12 0.75 -14.52
C ILE A 5 11.07 0.75 -15.72
N ASP A 6 11.98 -0.22 -15.85
CA ASP A 6 12.86 -0.34 -17.02
C ASP A 6 12.08 -0.48 -18.34
N VAL A 7 11.01 -1.26 -18.33
CA VAL A 7 10.16 -1.42 -19.53
C VAL A 7 9.47 -0.09 -19.86
N ILE A 8 8.87 0.58 -18.87
CA ILE A 8 8.22 1.89 -19.08
C ILE A 8 9.21 2.90 -19.65
N LEU A 9 10.42 3.01 -19.08
CA LEU A 9 11.45 3.91 -19.57
C LEU A 9 11.83 3.61 -21.02
N THR A 10 11.90 2.33 -21.39
CA THR A 10 12.18 1.95 -22.78
C THR A 10 11.06 2.37 -23.73
N LEU A 11 9.81 2.18 -23.34
CA LEU A 11 8.64 2.61 -24.13
C LEU A 11 8.59 4.13 -24.34
N CYS A 12 9.14 4.91 -23.39
CA CYS A 12 9.13 6.37 -23.45
C CYS A 12 10.27 6.98 -24.28
N GLU A 13 11.35 6.23 -24.58
CA GLU A 13 12.52 6.75 -25.32
C GLU A 13 12.17 7.43 -26.66
N PRO A 14 11.23 6.93 -27.50
CA PRO A 14 10.86 7.59 -28.75
C PRO A 14 10.24 8.99 -28.58
N TYR A 15 9.80 9.34 -27.38
CA TYR A 15 9.05 10.57 -27.08
C TYR A 15 9.91 11.66 -26.42
N ARG A 16 11.25 11.55 -26.43
CA ARG A 16 12.17 12.51 -25.80
C ARG A 16 12.02 13.96 -26.27
N ASN A 17 11.61 14.17 -27.51
CA ASN A 17 11.41 15.47 -28.11
C ASN A 17 10.27 16.28 -27.48
N TYR A 18 9.38 15.65 -26.70
CA TYR A 18 8.30 16.34 -25.99
C TYR A 18 8.79 17.13 -24.77
N GLY A 19 9.97 16.82 -24.22
CA GLY A 19 10.53 17.53 -23.06
C GLY A 19 9.55 17.63 -21.88
N TYR A 20 9.32 18.84 -21.37
CA TYR A 20 8.36 19.09 -20.28
C TYR A 20 6.89 18.80 -20.64
N SER A 21 6.55 18.82 -21.92
CA SER A 21 5.20 18.52 -22.40
C SER A 21 4.91 17.02 -22.45
N PHE A 22 5.90 16.18 -22.14
CA PHE A 22 5.69 14.74 -22.13
C PHE A 22 4.61 14.34 -21.15
N ARG A 23 3.68 13.51 -21.65
CA ARG A 23 2.66 12.80 -20.87
C ARG A 23 2.52 11.39 -21.45
N PHE A 24 2.06 10.44 -20.69
CA PHE A 24 1.86 9.08 -21.21
C PHE A 24 0.78 9.03 -22.30
N ASP A 25 -0.18 9.95 -22.26
CA ASP A 25 -1.25 10.07 -23.27
C ASP A 25 -0.80 10.74 -24.59
N VAL A 26 0.47 11.09 -24.73
CA VAL A 26 1.06 11.56 -25.99
C VAL A 26 0.85 10.56 -27.14
N SER A 27 0.65 9.29 -26.80
CA SER A 27 0.26 8.21 -27.70
C SER A 27 -0.72 7.27 -26.99
N GLY A 28 -1.83 6.94 -27.67
CA GLY A 28 -2.81 6.01 -27.11
C GLY A 28 -2.26 4.60 -26.86
N ASP A 29 -1.26 4.17 -27.62
CA ASP A 29 -0.60 2.88 -27.39
C ASP A 29 0.36 2.93 -26.21
N LEU A 30 1.12 4.02 -26.04
CA LEU A 30 1.97 4.21 -24.86
C LEU A 30 1.13 4.23 -23.58
N ASP A 31 0.01 4.97 -23.58
CA ASP A 31 -0.89 5.05 -22.43
C ASP A 31 -1.44 3.67 -22.04
N LYS A 32 -1.92 2.90 -23.03
CA LYS A 32 -2.41 1.53 -22.80
C LYS A 32 -1.33 0.61 -22.25
N ASP A 33 -0.13 0.65 -22.80
CA ASP A 33 0.98 -0.21 -22.37
C ASP A 33 1.43 0.13 -20.95
N VAL A 34 1.55 1.41 -20.61
CA VAL A 34 1.90 1.86 -19.25
C VAL A 34 0.82 1.42 -18.26
N ASN A 35 -0.46 1.66 -18.56
CA ASN A 35 -1.55 1.24 -17.70
C ASN A 35 -1.58 -0.28 -17.51
N ARG A 36 -1.39 -1.06 -18.58
CA ARG A 36 -1.28 -2.54 -18.49
C ARG A 36 -0.13 -2.98 -17.58
N ILE A 37 1.04 -2.34 -17.69
CA ILE A 37 2.19 -2.66 -16.83
C ILE A 37 1.88 -2.39 -15.36
N LEU A 38 1.18 -1.30 -15.06
CA LEU A 38 0.83 -0.93 -13.69
C LEU A 38 -0.25 -1.85 -13.10
N VAL A 39 -1.24 -2.26 -13.89
CA VAL A 39 -2.23 -3.29 -13.48
C VAL A 39 -1.51 -4.60 -13.15
N LEU A 40 -0.65 -5.08 -14.05
CA LEU A 40 0.15 -6.29 -13.80
C LEU A 40 1.10 -6.17 -12.59
N LEU A 41 1.49 -4.97 -12.20
CA LEU A 41 2.26 -4.73 -10.97
C LEU A 41 1.37 -4.86 -9.75
N SER A 42 0.20 -4.26 -9.77
CA SER A 42 -0.80 -4.32 -8.70
C SER A 42 -1.22 -5.77 -8.41
N ASP A 43 -1.58 -6.52 -9.46
CA ASP A 43 -1.98 -7.92 -9.36
C ASP A 43 -0.85 -8.79 -8.78
N ALA A 44 0.37 -8.62 -9.27
CA ALA A 44 1.53 -9.38 -8.77
C ALA A 44 1.85 -9.08 -7.30
N LEU A 45 1.65 -7.85 -6.84
CA LEU A 45 1.81 -7.49 -5.43
C LEU A 45 0.71 -8.13 -4.57
N LEU A 46 -0.53 -8.10 -5.03
CA LEU A 46 -1.64 -8.71 -4.29
C LEU A 46 -1.44 -10.22 -4.16
N GLU A 47 -1.04 -10.90 -5.23
CA GLU A 47 -0.78 -12.34 -5.19
C GLU A 47 0.40 -12.70 -4.26
N ASP A 48 1.48 -11.89 -4.24
CA ASP A 48 2.57 -12.07 -3.26
C ASP A 48 2.05 -11.93 -1.82
N PHE A 49 1.20 -10.92 -1.55
CA PHE A 49 0.63 -10.72 -0.22
C PHE A 49 -0.32 -11.84 0.19
N LYS A 50 -1.17 -12.31 -0.73
CA LYS A 50 -2.04 -13.47 -0.50
C LYS A 50 -1.22 -14.72 -0.19
N SER A 51 -0.19 -15.00 -0.99
CA SER A 51 0.68 -16.16 -0.79
C SER A 51 1.35 -16.15 0.60
N ARG A 52 1.82 -14.99 1.04
CA ARG A 52 2.39 -14.83 2.39
C ARG A 52 1.34 -15.01 3.48
N ALA A 53 0.14 -14.47 3.28
CA ALA A 53 -0.96 -14.61 4.20
C ALA A 53 -1.43 -16.06 4.32
N GLN A 54 -1.53 -16.79 3.22
CA GLN A 54 -1.85 -18.23 3.19
C GLN A 54 -0.88 -19.08 4.02
N GLY A 55 0.39 -18.69 4.10
CA GLY A 55 1.36 -19.34 4.98
C GLY A 55 1.04 -19.24 6.47
N LEU A 56 0.10 -18.38 6.88
CA LEU A 56 -0.37 -18.21 8.25
C LEU A 56 -1.66 -19.00 8.55
N THR A 57 -2.37 -19.47 7.52
CA THR A 57 -3.64 -20.18 7.64
C THR A 57 -3.40 -21.70 7.78
N GLN A 58 -4.43 -22.42 8.20
CA GLN A 58 -4.41 -23.88 8.09
C GLN A 58 -4.52 -24.25 6.61
N LYS A 59 -3.91 -25.40 6.22
CA LYS A 59 -3.99 -25.92 4.86
C LYS A 59 -5.43 -25.93 4.36
N ASP A 60 -5.63 -25.36 3.17
CA ASP A 60 -6.88 -25.35 2.40
C ASP A 60 -8.02 -24.45 2.95
N ASP A 61 -7.77 -23.53 3.89
CA ASP A 61 -8.77 -22.54 4.31
C ASP A 61 -8.42 -21.12 3.85
N ASP A 62 -9.03 -20.67 2.76
CA ASP A 62 -8.83 -19.33 2.19
C ASP A 62 -9.67 -18.23 2.87
N LYS A 63 -10.55 -18.57 3.84
CA LYS A 63 -11.47 -17.60 4.44
C LYS A 63 -10.77 -16.42 5.08
N ALA A 64 -9.67 -16.67 5.78
CA ALA A 64 -8.88 -15.62 6.39
C ALA A 64 -8.26 -14.67 5.36
N VAL A 65 -7.76 -15.21 4.25
CA VAL A 65 -7.17 -14.42 3.15
C VAL A 65 -8.26 -13.65 2.41
N VAL A 66 -9.43 -14.26 2.17
CA VAL A 66 -10.61 -13.60 1.58
C VAL A 66 -11.06 -12.44 2.47
N TYR A 67 -11.14 -12.66 3.79
CA TYR A 67 -11.46 -11.61 4.76
C TYR A 67 -10.44 -10.47 4.71
N ALA A 68 -9.15 -10.77 4.74
CA ALA A 68 -8.05 -9.80 4.79
C ALA A 68 -7.91 -8.98 3.50
N THR A 69 -8.24 -9.57 2.34
CA THR A 69 -8.21 -8.87 1.04
C THR A 69 -9.51 -8.17 0.69
N GLY A 70 -10.57 -8.44 1.46
CA GLY A 70 -11.90 -7.86 1.29
C GLY A 70 -12.00 -6.37 1.60
N MET A 71 -13.22 -5.90 1.77
CA MET A 71 -13.52 -4.49 2.02
C MET A 71 -13.05 -4.05 3.41
N ARG A 72 -12.15 -3.06 3.46
CA ARG A 72 -11.67 -2.39 4.67
C ARG A 72 -11.64 -0.88 4.44
N ASN A 73 -12.29 -0.13 5.31
CA ASN A 73 -12.38 1.33 5.18
C ASN A 73 -12.82 1.79 3.78
N GLY A 74 -13.82 1.12 3.20
CA GLY A 74 -14.40 1.44 1.91
C GLY A 74 -13.62 0.97 0.68
N MET A 75 -12.50 0.23 0.82
CA MET A 75 -11.71 -0.28 -0.29
C MET A 75 -11.19 -1.69 -0.02
N THR A 76 -11.13 -2.53 -1.08
CA THR A 76 -10.42 -3.81 -1.05
C THR A 76 -8.90 -3.61 -1.08
N ALA A 77 -8.13 -4.66 -0.77
CA ALA A 77 -6.68 -4.62 -0.90
C ALA A 77 -6.23 -4.30 -2.34
N GLN A 78 -6.93 -4.88 -3.35
CA GLN A 78 -6.69 -4.57 -4.77
C GLN A 78 -6.90 -3.10 -5.06
N GLN A 79 -8.03 -2.52 -4.68
CA GLN A 79 -8.33 -1.10 -4.93
C GLN A 79 -7.32 -0.16 -4.29
N ARG A 80 -6.81 -0.51 -3.09
CA ARG A 80 -5.71 0.25 -2.45
C ARG A 80 -4.42 0.18 -3.25
N LEU A 81 -4.05 -1.00 -3.77
CA LEU A 81 -2.87 -1.15 -4.62
C LEU A 81 -3.02 -0.42 -5.95
N ASP A 82 -4.18 -0.49 -6.58
CA ASP A 82 -4.48 0.20 -7.86
C ASP A 82 -4.35 1.72 -7.69
N ARG A 83 -4.81 2.25 -6.57
CA ARG A 83 -4.65 3.66 -6.20
C ARG A 83 -3.16 4.03 -6.07
N HIS A 84 -2.35 3.20 -5.41
CA HIS A 84 -0.90 3.45 -5.32
C HIS A 84 -0.21 3.29 -6.68
N CYS A 85 -0.66 2.39 -7.55
CA CYS A 85 -0.17 2.28 -8.92
C CYS A 85 -0.53 3.50 -9.77
N SER A 86 -1.73 4.06 -9.60
CA SER A 86 -2.11 5.33 -10.25
C SER A 86 -1.20 6.47 -9.80
N ARG A 87 -0.90 6.56 -8.51
CA ARG A 87 0.07 7.53 -7.97
C ARG A 87 1.48 7.31 -8.55
N LEU A 88 1.92 6.06 -8.65
CA LEU A 88 3.19 5.72 -9.28
C LEU A 88 3.25 6.20 -10.73
N ARG A 89 2.15 6.08 -11.47
CA ARG A 89 2.04 6.57 -12.85
C ARG A 89 2.38 8.06 -12.96
N TYR A 90 1.78 8.91 -12.12
CA TYR A 90 2.08 10.35 -12.10
C TYR A 90 3.55 10.65 -11.76
N ILE A 91 4.11 9.94 -10.78
CA ILE A 91 5.53 10.09 -10.40
C ILE A 91 6.44 9.76 -11.58
N LEU A 92 6.18 8.65 -12.25
CA LEU A 92 6.97 8.22 -13.42
C LEU A 92 6.89 9.25 -14.56
N GLU A 93 5.68 9.72 -14.87
CA GLU A 93 5.46 10.72 -15.92
C GLU A 93 6.26 11.99 -15.66
N GLY A 94 6.18 12.54 -14.43
CA GLY A 94 6.92 13.75 -14.07
C GLY A 94 8.45 13.56 -14.17
N TRP A 95 8.99 12.46 -13.62
CA TRP A 95 10.43 12.20 -13.68
C TRP A 95 10.95 11.92 -15.09
N ILE A 96 10.15 11.29 -15.94
CA ILE A 96 10.49 11.06 -17.34
C ILE A 96 10.53 12.39 -18.10
N ALA A 97 9.52 13.26 -17.91
CA ALA A 97 9.51 14.59 -18.50
C ALA A 97 10.74 15.40 -18.10
N ILE A 98 11.11 15.41 -16.82
CA ILE A 98 12.34 16.04 -16.31
C ILE A 98 13.58 15.47 -16.99
N SER A 99 13.67 14.15 -17.11
CA SER A 99 14.82 13.48 -17.69
C SER A 99 15.05 13.85 -19.16
N PHE A 100 13.97 14.06 -19.89
CA PHE A 100 14.03 14.46 -21.30
C PHE A 100 14.61 15.86 -21.45
N VAL A 101 14.21 16.79 -20.59
CA VAL A 101 14.75 18.16 -20.60
C VAL A 101 16.21 18.20 -20.18
N LEU A 102 16.57 17.44 -19.15
CA LEU A 102 17.93 17.43 -18.62
C LEU A 102 18.90 16.52 -19.39
N GLY A 103 18.40 15.84 -20.44
CA GLY A 103 19.22 14.96 -21.27
C GLY A 103 19.72 13.70 -20.55
N TRP A 104 19.06 13.28 -19.47
CA TRP A 104 19.45 12.08 -18.73
C TRP A 104 19.23 10.82 -19.58
N ASN A 105 20.17 9.90 -19.49
CA ASN A 105 20.00 8.59 -20.07
C ASN A 105 19.07 7.71 -19.19
N LYS A 106 18.64 6.58 -19.72
CA LYS A 106 17.74 5.65 -19.05
C LYS A 106 18.22 5.22 -17.65
N GLN A 107 19.51 4.98 -17.47
CA GLN A 107 20.07 4.56 -16.18
C GLN A 107 20.03 5.68 -15.15
N GLN A 108 20.39 6.90 -15.55
CA GLN A 108 20.30 8.09 -14.70
C GLN A 108 18.85 8.37 -14.28
N THR A 109 17.93 8.34 -15.24
CA THR A 109 16.48 8.50 -14.98
C THR A 109 15.98 7.46 -13.98
N LYS A 110 16.30 6.18 -14.21
CA LYS A 110 15.92 5.10 -13.30
C LYS A 110 16.48 5.30 -11.88
N ALA A 111 17.74 5.69 -11.75
CA ALA A 111 18.37 5.93 -10.46
C ALA A 111 17.66 7.05 -9.68
N LYS A 112 17.29 8.14 -10.35
CA LYS A 112 16.55 9.27 -9.77
C LYS A 112 15.14 8.84 -9.33
N ILE A 113 14.40 8.15 -10.19
CA ILE A 113 13.09 7.60 -9.88
C ILE A 113 13.16 6.70 -8.64
N MET A 114 14.08 5.73 -8.62
CA MET A 114 14.22 4.80 -7.51
C MET A 114 14.59 5.49 -6.20
N ARG A 115 15.44 6.53 -6.25
CA ARG A 115 15.76 7.35 -5.08
C ARG A 115 14.51 8.07 -4.55
N TYR A 116 13.73 8.67 -5.43
CA TYR A 116 12.51 9.38 -5.07
C TYR A 116 11.43 8.44 -4.51
N LEU A 117 11.23 7.27 -5.11
CA LEU A 117 10.26 6.29 -4.60
C LEU A 117 10.58 5.80 -3.18
N ASN A 118 11.85 5.87 -2.76
CA ASN A 118 12.25 5.54 -1.39
C ASN A 118 12.23 6.76 -0.45
N ASN A 119 12.51 7.96 -0.97
CA ASN A 119 12.55 9.20 -0.21
C ASN A 119 11.91 10.34 -1.00
N PRO A 120 10.59 10.55 -0.86
CA PRO A 120 9.86 11.57 -1.61
C PRO A 120 10.22 13.02 -1.21
N PHE A 121 10.91 13.22 -0.09
CA PHE A 121 11.36 14.54 0.36
C PHE A 121 12.68 14.99 -0.27
N GLY A 122 13.29 14.16 -1.09
CA GLY A 122 14.52 14.50 -1.81
C GLY A 122 14.27 15.15 -3.18
N ILE A 123 13.12 15.79 -3.40
CA ILE A 123 12.85 16.54 -4.64
C ILE A 123 13.60 17.87 -4.57
N PRO A 124 14.38 18.23 -5.59
CA PRO A 124 14.87 19.61 -5.71
C PRO A 124 13.68 20.58 -5.82
N GLU A 125 13.76 21.76 -5.19
CA GLU A 125 12.69 22.77 -5.20
C GLU A 125 12.19 23.11 -6.62
N TRP A 126 13.08 23.07 -7.63
CA TRP A 126 12.71 23.32 -9.03
C TRP A 126 11.84 22.21 -9.64
N ALA A 127 11.85 21.02 -9.08
CA ALA A 127 11.02 19.90 -9.56
C ALA A 127 9.60 19.96 -8.96
N ASP A 128 9.37 20.68 -7.85
CA ASP A 128 8.05 20.85 -7.25
C ASP A 128 7.08 21.55 -8.23
N ALA A 129 7.59 22.47 -9.04
CA ALA A 129 6.80 23.15 -10.06
C ALA A 129 6.30 22.21 -11.19
N LEU A 130 6.92 21.05 -11.36
CA LEU A 130 6.57 20.03 -12.38
C LEU A 130 5.57 19.01 -11.85
N PHE A 131 5.49 18.86 -10.54
CA PHE A 131 4.41 18.11 -9.92
C PHE A 131 3.25 19.09 -9.72
N ASP A 132 2.31 19.09 -10.67
CA ASP A 132 1.08 19.86 -10.65
C ASP A 132 0.51 19.93 -9.22
N SER A 133 0.04 21.10 -8.81
CA SER A 133 -0.63 21.33 -7.52
C SER A 133 -1.77 20.34 -7.24
N ARG A 134 -2.43 19.82 -8.28
CA ARG A 134 -3.43 18.75 -8.20
C ARG A 134 -2.83 17.41 -7.68
N TYR A 135 -1.62 17.08 -8.10
CA TYR A 135 -0.95 15.86 -7.65
C TYR A 135 -0.68 15.92 -6.14
N MET A 136 -0.13 17.03 -5.65
CA MET A 136 0.10 17.21 -4.22
C MET A 136 -1.20 17.25 -3.41
N ALA A 137 -2.24 17.89 -3.92
CA ALA A 137 -3.56 17.91 -3.30
C ALA A 137 -4.16 16.48 -3.21
N THR A 138 -4.02 15.67 -4.25
CA THR A 138 -4.46 14.27 -4.25
C THR A 138 -3.71 13.44 -3.22
N ILE A 139 -2.39 13.58 -3.14
CA ILE A 139 -1.56 12.87 -2.15
C ILE A 139 -1.94 13.24 -0.72
N LEU A 140 -2.16 14.52 -0.45
CA LEU A 140 -2.56 15.02 0.88
C LEU A 140 -3.97 14.56 1.25
N ALA A 141 -4.91 14.59 0.29
CA ALA A 141 -6.29 14.15 0.49
C ALA A 141 -6.39 12.63 0.73
N GLU A 142 -5.44 11.87 0.18
CA GLU A 142 -5.40 10.40 0.29
C GLU A 142 -4.90 9.88 1.65
N GLY A 143 -4.43 10.76 2.53
CA GLY A 143 -4.06 10.37 3.90
C GLY A 143 -2.83 9.47 4.02
N ASP A 144 -1.96 9.48 3.01
CA ASP A 144 -0.70 8.72 2.99
C ASP A 144 0.37 9.28 3.96
N LEU A 145 -0.07 9.97 4.99
CA LEU A 145 0.81 10.50 6.02
C LEU A 145 1.20 9.40 7.00
N ASN A 146 2.48 9.33 7.32
CA ASN A 146 2.96 8.54 8.42
C ASN A 146 2.44 9.17 9.73
N ARG A 147 1.56 8.46 10.45
CA ARG A 147 0.94 8.96 11.69
C ARG A 147 1.94 9.31 12.78
N ARG A 148 3.11 8.68 12.77
CA ARG A 148 4.18 8.92 13.77
C ARG A 148 4.97 10.18 13.49
N THR A 149 5.27 10.46 12.22
CA THR A 149 6.19 11.55 11.83
C THR A 149 5.46 12.73 11.20
N GLY A 150 4.16 12.60 10.89
CA GLY A 150 3.41 13.57 10.09
C GLY A 150 3.91 13.70 8.64
N LEU A 151 4.87 12.87 8.24
CA LEU A 151 5.48 12.90 6.92
C LEU A 151 4.78 11.93 5.98
N MET A 152 4.79 12.28 4.69
CA MET A 152 4.24 11.45 3.64
C MET A 152 5.01 10.12 3.52
N ASN A 153 4.31 9.00 3.47
CA ASN A 153 4.93 7.72 3.17
C ASN A 153 5.47 7.72 1.73
N SER A 154 6.63 7.10 1.54
CA SER A 154 7.07 6.78 0.18
C SER A 154 6.05 5.82 -0.47
N ILE A 155 5.95 5.83 -1.79
CA ILE A 155 5.01 4.96 -2.49
C ILE A 155 5.32 3.48 -2.24
N LEU A 156 6.60 3.13 -2.08
CA LEU A 156 7.02 1.78 -1.72
C LEU A 156 6.55 1.40 -0.32
N ALA A 157 6.67 2.32 0.64
CA ALA A 157 6.16 2.11 1.99
C ALA A 157 4.63 1.98 2.01
N SER A 158 3.92 2.80 1.23
CA SER A 158 2.46 2.73 1.12
C SER A 158 1.98 1.39 0.54
N MET A 159 2.63 0.90 -0.53
CA MET A 159 2.33 -0.42 -1.09
C MET A 159 2.64 -1.55 -0.09
N SER A 160 3.77 -1.46 0.64
CA SER A 160 4.11 -2.44 1.69
C SER A 160 3.10 -2.45 2.82
N LEU A 161 2.55 -1.27 3.21
CA LEU A 161 1.51 -1.18 4.23
C LEU A 161 0.23 -1.93 3.85
N VAL A 162 -0.13 -1.98 2.57
CA VAL A 162 -1.26 -2.81 2.12
C VAL A 162 -0.97 -4.28 2.39
N GLY A 163 0.23 -4.76 2.06
CA GLY A 163 0.63 -6.15 2.31
C GLY A 163 0.73 -6.49 3.81
N GLU A 164 1.34 -5.60 4.61
CA GLU A 164 1.38 -5.74 6.07
C GLU A 164 -0.04 -5.82 6.65
N GLY A 165 -0.98 -5.02 6.11
CA GLY A 165 -2.39 -5.05 6.49
C GLY A 165 -3.03 -6.40 6.18
N VAL A 166 -2.84 -6.94 4.97
CA VAL A 166 -3.38 -8.25 4.57
C VAL A 166 -2.84 -9.37 5.48
N ILE A 167 -1.54 -9.39 5.74
CA ILE A 167 -0.90 -10.39 6.61
C ILE A 167 -1.45 -10.29 8.04
N ASN A 168 -1.57 -9.09 8.58
CA ASN A 168 -2.01 -8.86 9.94
C ASN A 168 -3.50 -9.16 10.14
N ASP A 169 -4.34 -8.76 9.17
CA ASP A 169 -5.77 -9.10 9.15
C ASP A 169 -5.97 -10.63 9.13
N THR A 170 -5.18 -11.35 8.31
CA THR A 170 -5.21 -12.81 8.25
C THR A 170 -4.83 -13.44 9.59
N TYR A 171 -3.74 -12.96 10.20
CA TYR A 171 -3.29 -13.44 11.51
C TYR A 171 -4.36 -13.25 12.59
N CYS A 172 -4.95 -12.06 12.68
CA CYS A 172 -5.98 -11.75 13.67
C CYS A 172 -7.25 -12.58 13.45
N TYR A 173 -7.66 -12.75 12.18
CA TYR A 173 -8.80 -13.61 11.84
C TYR A 173 -8.57 -15.05 12.30
N GLU A 174 -7.42 -15.63 11.99
CA GLU A 174 -7.07 -17.00 12.39
C GLU A 174 -6.98 -17.16 13.91
N ALA A 175 -6.45 -16.19 14.63
CA ALA A 175 -6.40 -16.22 16.08
C ALA A 175 -7.80 -16.26 16.70
N ILE A 176 -8.73 -15.41 16.21
CA ILE A 176 -10.12 -15.36 16.65
C ILE A 176 -10.86 -16.67 16.29
N ARG A 177 -10.66 -17.18 15.07
CA ARG A 177 -11.24 -18.44 14.62
C ARG A 177 -10.84 -19.62 15.50
N LYS A 178 -9.55 -19.73 15.83
CA LYS A 178 -9.05 -20.79 16.74
C LYS A 178 -9.66 -20.70 18.15
N MET A 179 -9.88 -19.49 18.66
CA MET A 179 -10.59 -19.30 19.92
C MET A 179 -12.04 -19.76 19.80
N ALA A 180 -12.72 -19.44 18.69
CA ALA A 180 -14.10 -19.90 18.44
C ALA A 180 -14.20 -21.43 18.38
N GLU A 181 -13.26 -22.10 17.71
CA GLU A 181 -13.18 -23.56 17.63
C GLU A 181 -12.91 -24.21 19.01
N ALA A 182 -12.24 -23.50 19.89
CA ALA A 182 -12.02 -23.91 21.28
C ALA A 182 -13.22 -23.60 22.21
N GLY A 183 -14.36 -23.15 21.65
CA GLY A 183 -15.57 -22.85 22.42
C GLY A 183 -15.55 -21.51 23.17
N VAL A 184 -14.62 -20.62 22.86
CA VAL A 184 -14.58 -19.29 23.47
C VAL A 184 -15.70 -18.43 22.89
N GLU A 185 -16.52 -17.82 23.74
CA GLU A 185 -17.62 -16.95 23.31
C GLU A 185 -17.24 -15.48 23.21
N ARG A 186 -16.28 -15.05 24.03
CA ARG A 186 -15.81 -13.66 24.07
C ARG A 186 -14.30 -13.59 24.13
N TYR A 187 -13.75 -12.51 23.59
CA TYR A 187 -12.31 -12.23 23.69
C TYR A 187 -12.05 -10.78 24.07
N GLY A 188 -10.92 -10.55 24.69
CA GLY A 188 -10.37 -9.23 24.95
C GLY A 188 -9.21 -8.89 24.01
N VAL A 189 -8.84 -7.64 24.02
CA VAL A 189 -7.68 -7.13 23.25
C VAL A 189 -6.70 -6.46 24.20
N ARG A 190 -5.42 -6.75 24.07
CA ARG A 190 -4.35 -6.06 24.79
C ARG A 190 -3.40 -5.39 23.86
N ARG A 191 -2.81 -4.29 24.33
CA ARG A 191 -1.75 -3.59 23.60
C ARG A 191 -0.55 -4.50 23.39
N GLY A 192 -0.04 -4.52 22.17
CA GLY A 192 1.22 -5.20 21.84
C GLY A 192 2.41 -4.24 21.76
N SER A 193 2.20 -2.95 22.05
CA SER A 193 3.22 -1.91 21.97
C SER A 193 2.90 -0.77 22.93
N ASP A 194 3.92 -0.17 23.51
CA ASP A 194 3.83 1.03 24.37
C ASP A 194 3.64 2.33 23.57
N PHE A 195 3.62 2.24 22.26
CA PHE A 195 3.46 3.40 21.39
C PHE A 195 2.03 3.97 21.49
N PRO A 196 1.83 5.27 21.81
CA PRO A 196 0.51 5.86 21.98
C PRO A 196 -0.38 5.68 20.73
N CYS A 197 -1.60 5.14 20.91
CA CYS A 197 -2.58 5.01 19.85
C CYS A 197 -3.99 4.99 20.44
N ASN A 198 -4.69 6.11 20.41
CA ASN A 198 -6.03 6.24 20.99
C ASN A 198 -7.01 5.18 20.45
N ALA A 199 -6.94 4.85 19.16
CA ALA A 199 -7.81 3.84 18.56
C ALA A 199 -7.54 2.43 19.11
N CYS A 200 -6.28 2.07 19.38
CA CYS A 200 -5.94 0.81 20.03
C CYS A 200 -6.31 0.84 21.53
N ASP A 201 -6.12 1.98 22.19
CA ASP A 201 -6.46 2.12 23.61
C ASP A 201 -7.93 1.91 23.83
N GLU A 202 -8.79 2.51 22.99
CA GLU A 202 -10.24 2.33 23.07
C GLU A 202 -10.66 0.87 22.88
N VAL A 203 -10.11 0.18 21.87
CA VAL A 203 -10.41 -1.24 21.62
C VAL A 203 -9.97 -2.13 22.79
N CYS A 204 -8.87 -1.79 23.47
CA CYS A 204 -8.37 -2.55 24.61
C CYS A 204 -9.19 -2.40 25.90
N LEU A 205 -10.13 -1.44 25.95
CA LEU A 205 -11.01 -1.24 27.12
C LEU A 205 -12.19 -2.21 27.16
N HIS A 206 -12.46 -2.95 26.07
CA HIS A 206 -13.68 -3.73 25.92
C HIS A 206 -13.40 -5.21 25.65
N THR A 207 -14.40 -6.03 25.91
CA THR A 207 -14.45 -7.42 25.44
C THR A 207 -15.48 -7.54 24.32
N TYR A 208 -15.22 -8.42 23.38
CA TYR A 208 -15.99 -8.56 22.14
C TYR A 208 -16.54 -9.98 22.00
N PRO A 209 -17.75 -10.15 21.45
CA PRO A 209 -18.21 -11.48 21.08
C PRO A 209 -17.29 -12.07 20.00
N ILE A 210 -17.09 -13.38 20.03
CA ILE A 210 -16.18 -14.10 19.13
C ILE A 210 -16.54 -13.92 17.65
N THR A 211 -17.78 -13.57 17.35
CA THR A 211 -18.29 -13.30 16.00
C THR A 211 -17.90 -11.94 15.44
N GLN A 212 -17.42 -11.03 16.29
CA GLN A 212 -17.04 -9.68 15.91
C GLN A 212 -15.50 -9.57 15.84
N ILE A 213 -14.96 -9.13 14.69
CA ILE A 213 -13.53 -8.93 14.51
C ILE A 213 -13.22 -7.43 14.57
N VAL A 214 -12.52 -6.99 15.61
CA VAL A 214 -12.18 -5.59 15.86
C VAL A 214 -10.69 -5.29 15.69
N VAL A 215 -9.86 -6.29 15.53
CA VAL A 215 -8.41 -6.17 15.28
C VAL A 215 -8.05 -6.81 13.94
N PRO A 216 -7.02 -6.30 13.27
CA PRO A 216 -6.21 -5.13 13.64
C PRO A 216 -6.98 -3.81 13.46
N VAL A 217 -6.71 -2.83 14.32
CA VAL A 217 -7.39 -1.52 14.31
C VAL A 217 -6.92 -0.65 13.15
N HIS A 218 -5.65 -0.80 12.77
CA HIS A 218 -4.98 -0.04 11.70
C HIS A 218 -3.82 -0.86 11.12
N PRO A 219 -3.29 -0.51 9.96
CA PRO A 219 -2.05 -1.10 9.44
C PRO A 219 -0.93 -1.02 10.51
N ARG A 220 -0.14 -2.08 10.65
CA ARG A 220 0.89 -2.23 11.72
C ARG A 220 0.34 -2.25 13.15
N CYS A 221 -0.93 -2.54 13.34
CA CYS A 221 -1.46 -2.83 14.66
C CYS A 221 -0.84 -4.13 15.18
N VAL A 222 -0.24 -4.08 16.37
CA VAL A 222 0.37 -5.24 17.04
C VAL A 222 -0.40 -5.66 18.28
N CYS A 223 -1.65 -5.21 18.41
CA CYS A 223 -2.55 -5.62 19.48
C CYS A 223 -2.84 -7.13 19.37
N GLN A 224 -2.94 -7.78 20.52
CA GLN A 224 -3.12 -9.22 20.64
C GLN A 224 -4.48 -9.53 21.22
N THR A 225 -5.12 -10.60 20.75
CA THR A 225 -6.37 -11.13 21.31
C THR A 225 -6.08 -12.17 22.38
N PHE A 226 -6.95 -12.24 23.38
CA PHE A 226 -6.92 -13.28 24.41
C PHE A 226 -8.33 -13.72 24.75
N PRO A 227 -8.55 -15.01 25.11
CA PRO A 227 -9.87 -15.51 25.47
C PRO A 227 -10.35 -14.90 26.80
N VAL A 228 -11.63 -14.63 26.88
CA VAL A 228 -12.33 -14.24 28.13
C VAL A 228 -13.33 -15.32 28.43
N TYR A 229 -13.15 -15.98 29.56
CA TYR A 229 -14.08 -16.97 30.07
C TYR A 229 -15.05 -16.28 31.01
N SER A 230 -16.35 -16.59 30.91
CA SER A 230 -17.30 -16.23 31.94
C SER A 230 -16.93 -17.01 33.20
N ASP A 231 -16.70 -16.31 34.30
CA ASP A 231 -16.70 -16.98 35.60
C ASP A 231 -18.15 -17.53 35.83
N ASP A 232 -18.27 -18.85 35.92
CA ASP A 232 -19.51 -19.54 36.24
C ASP A 232 -20.02 -19.18 37.66
#